data_01f0e31fde1b5c5575cf9221f67e464f
#
_entry.id   01f0e31fde1b5c5575cf9221f67e464f
#
_cell.length_a   1.000
_cell.length_b   1.000
_cell.length_c   1.000
_cell.angle_alpha   90.00
_cell.angle_beta   90.00
_cell.angle_gamma   90.00
#
_symmetry.space_group_name_H-M   'P 1'
#
loop_
_entity.id
_entity.type
_entity.pdbx_description
1 polymer ?
#
loop_
_entity_poly.entity_id
_entity_poly.type
_entity_poly.pdbx_seq_one_letter_code
_entity_poly.pdbx_strand_id
1 'polypeptide(L)'
;MSSTASRPTSSPPRNAPGEFPATTNTNTSTGTGAGTSRSTGILCSLRTQLRRAAPALLAYGAVRLVSLLLLTLWAHHQHHGVWPVLATRWDADWYLGIAQHGYTHHLGTRYDANNLAFFPLYPILVKAVAVLTPGTRATTGLAISIVASFLAAWGIFAVGHHLHGRRVALLLTFLWAALPVGQVQWMGYTESLFTAFAAWSLYAVLTGRWLWAGALASLSGLTRPTGIAAAAAVTVTALLSLRRRFSPRVLAAAALAPAGWFAYVGWVGVRLGRWDGYFAVQRLWHNDWDGGAETLRRMREVLAQDSRPELFLVMVTLTLIVSVVLYALGAWDRQPLPLLVFTGVLLLIVLGSGGVYFPRARFLLPGFPLLLPLALHLSRASPRFRALAVTTALLGSAYWSAYMALVWPSAP
;
A
#
# COMPACT_ATOMS: atom_id res chain seq x y z
N MET A 1 28.64 -15.97 -70.39
CA MET A 1 29.97 -16.49 -70.13
C MET A 1 29.95 -16.97 -68.70
N SER A 2 29.69 -18.23 -68.45
CA SER A 2 30.65 -19.32 -68.22
C SER A 2 31.38 -19.07 -66.90
N SER A 3 31.40 -19.89 -65.86
CA SER A 3 31.57 -21.33 -65.74
C SER A 3 31.47 -21.68 -64.26
N THR A 4 30.63 -22.54 -63.83
CA THR A 4 30.77 -23.98 -63.46
C THR A 4 31.83 -24.35 -62.40
N ALA A 5 31.32 -25.17 -61.50
CA ALA A 5 31.89 -26.38 -60.87
C ALA A 5 32.38 -26.18 -59.40
N SER A 6 32.31 -27.11 -58.45
CA SER A 6 31.63 -28.40 -58.29
C SER A 6 31.82 -28.82 -56.82
N ARG A 7 30.89 -29.63 -56.32
CA ARG A 7 30.99 -30.44 -55.06
C ARG A 7 32.15 -31.49 -55.18
N PRO A 8 32.65 -32.02 -54.03
CA PRO A 8 32.12 -33.30 -53.65
C PRO A 8 31.91 -33.57 -52.15
N THR A 9 30.96 -34.41 -51.91
CA THR A 9 30.55 -35.30 -50.84
C THR A 9 31.64 -36.16 -50.21
N SER A 10 31.56 -36.41 -48.88
CA SER A 10 31.87 -37.74 -48.31
C SER A 10 31.32 -37.88 -46.85
N SER A 11 30.40 -38.83 -46.71
CA SER A 11 30.08 -39.54 -45.44
C SER A 11 30.56 -40.99 -45.62
N PRO A 12 30.44 -41.93 -44.66
CA PRO A 12 30.65 -42.04 -43.19
C PRO A 12 31.72 -43.10 -42.84
N PRO A 13 31.81 -43.69 -41.64
CA PRO A 13 31.03 -44.89 -41.35
C PRO A 13 30.50 -45.07 -39.92
N ARG A 14 29.46 -45.85 -39.82
CA ARG A 14 28.93 -46.54 -38.65
C ARG A 14 29.89 -47.56 -38.09
N ASN A 15 29.92 -47.72 -36.73
CA ASN A 15 30.12 -49.02 -36.07
C ASN A 15 29.28 -49.07 -34.76
N ALA A 16 28.56 -50.16 -34.61
CA ALA A 16 27.79 -50.58 -33.47
C ALA A 16 28.61 -51.62 -32.64
N PRO A 17 28.04 -52.38 -31.67
CA PRO A 17 27.81 -51.98 -30.27
C PRO A 17 28.69 -52.80 -29.31
N GLY A 18 28.90 -52.36 -28.10
CA GLY A 18 29.62 -53.08 -27.06
C GLY A 18 28.92 -52.97 -25.71
N GLU A 19 28.78 -54.08 -25.09
CA GLU A 19 28.05 -54.58 -23.95
C GLU A 19 28.22 -53.81 -22.62
N PHE A 20 27.16 -53.95 -21.80
CA PHE A 20 27.07 -53.57 -20.37
C PHE A 20 28.00 -54.45 -19.49
N PRO A 21 28.39 -53.94 -18.29
CA PRO A 21 28.02 -54.68 -17.11
C PRO A 21 27.23 -53.88 -16.07
N ALA A 22 26.22 -54.58 -15.56
CA ALA A 22 25.44 -54.17 -14.40
C ALA A 22 26.31 -54.17 -13.12
N THR A 23 26.25 -53.07 -12.39
CA THR A 23 26.59 -53.09 -10.96
C THR A 23 25.44 -52.51 -10.16
N THR A 24 24.71 -53.43 -9.55
CA THR A 24 23.83 -53.18 -8.39
C THR A 24 24.60 -52.52 -7.27
N ASN A 25 24.18 -51.33 -6.88
CA ASN A 25 24.49 -50.78 -5.56
C ASN A 25 23.20 -50.28 -4.91
N THR A 26 22.64 -51.14 -4.09
CA THR A 26 21.70 -50.83 -3.02
C THR A 26 22.37 -49.93 -2.00
N ASN A 27 21.99 -48.66 -1.94
CA ASN A 27 22.20 -47.84 -0.75
C ASN A 27 20.85 -47.24 -0.33
N THR A 28 20.21 -47.93 0.59
CA THR A 28 19.24 -47.42 1.53
C THR A 28 19.92 -46.34 2.40
N SER A 29 19.70 -45.07 2.11
CA SER A 29 19.91 -43.98 3.07
C SER A 29 18.57 -43.32 3.38
N THR A 30 18.11 -43.65 4.58
CA THR A 30 17.00 -43.06 5.31
C THR A 30 17.00 -41.52 5.24
N GLY A 31 15.87 -41.00 4.78
CA GLY A 31 15.64 -39.54 4.66
C GLY A 31 15.54 -38.85 6.01
N THR A 32 16.39 -37.87 6.21
CA THR A 32 16.21 -36.79 7.22
C THR A 32 16.88 -35.48 6.80
N GLY A 33 17.04 -35.21 5.49
CA GLY A 33 17.73 -34.03 4.98
C GLY A 33 16.88 -33.02 4.17
N ALA A 34 15.59 -33.27 3.95
CA ALA A 34 14.80 -32.44 3.02
C ALA A 34 14.23 -31.14 3.61
N GLY A 35 14.24 -30.98 4.93
CA GLY A 35 13.68 -29.81 5.62
C GLY A 35 14.66 -28.62 5.71
N THR A 36 15.93 -28.88 5.92
CA THR A 36 16.96 -27.84 6.13
C THR A 36 17.42 -27.16 4.84
N SER A 37 17.38 -27.83 3.71
CA SER A 37 17.76 -27.27 2.40
C SER A 37 16.75 -26.25 1.85
N ARG A 38 15.45 -26.43 2.11
CA ARG A 38 14.43 -25.47 1.67
C ARG A 38 14.43 -24.19 2.52
N SER A 39 14.65 -24.26 3.82
CA SER A 39 14.69 -23.11 4.71
C SER A 39 15.91 -22.21 4.45
N THR A 40 17.09 -22.78 4.21
CA THR A 40 18.30 -22.04 3.84
C THR A 40 18.16 -21.33 2.50
N GLY A 41 17.50 -21.93 1.52
CA GLY A 41 17.21 -21.31 0.22
C GLY A 41 16.27 -20.10 0.32
N ILE A 42 15.22 -20.19 1.13
CA ILE A 42 14.26 -19.09 1.36
C ILE A 42 14.95 -17.93 2.09
N LEU A 43 15.72 -18.20 3.14
CA LEU A 43 16.45 -17.16 3.89
C LEU A 43 17.50 -16.44 3.02
N CYS A 44 18.22 -17.16 2.19
CA CYS A 44 19.20 -16.61 1.25
C CYS A 44 18.50 -15.70 0.22
N SER A 45 17.37 -16.13 -0.31
CA SER A 45 16.54 -15.32 -1.24
C SER A 45 16.02 -14.04 -0.58
N LEU A 46 15.48 -14.13 0.63
CA LEU A 46 14.99 -12.97 1.38
C LEU A 46 16.12 -11.99 1.70
N ARG A 47 17.27 -12.48 2.14
CA ARG A 47 18.45 -11.65 2.42
C ARG A 47 18.93 -10.91 1.17
N THR A 48 18.93 -11.57 0.03
CA THR A 48 19.31 -10.96 -1.25
C THR A 48 18.30 -9.88 -1.67
N GLN A 49 17.00 -10.13 -1.54
CA GLN A 49 15.94 -9.15 -1.86
C GLN A 49 16.02 -7.94 -0.91
N LEU A 50 16.23 -8.15 0.38
CA LEU A 50 16.38 -7.09 1.37
C LEU A 50 17.62 -6.23 1.08
N ARG A 51 18.76 -6.83 0.74
CA ARG A 51 19.97 -6.10 0.33
C ARG A 51 19.72 -5.22 -0.90
N ARG A 52 18.93 -5.69 -1.88
CA ARG A 52 18.56 -4.90 -3.05
C ARG A 52 17.65 -3.72 -2.69
N ALA A 53 16.75 -3.90 -1.73
CA ALA A 53 15.83 -2.87 -1.26
C ALA A 53 16.48 -1.91 -0.24
N ALA A 54 17.58 -2.28 0.40
CA ALA A 54 18.21 -1.50 1.48
C ALA A 54 18.41 -0.01 1.14
N PRO A 55 18.90 0.39 -0.07
CA PRO A 55 19.02 1.81 -0.38
C PRO A 55 17.68 2.56 -0.43
N ALA A 56 16.58 1.89 -0.84
CA ALA A 56 15.26 2.47 -0.84
C ALA A 56 14.73 2.64 0.59
N LEU A 57 14.94 1.64 1.45
CA LEU A 57 14.55 1.68 2.86
C LEU A 57 15.34 2.74 3.64
N LEU A 58 16.63 2.89 3.36
CA LEU A 58 17.45 3.94 3.94
C LEU A 58 16.99 5.34 3.50
N ALA A 59 16.72 5.52 2.19
CA ALA A 59 16.16 6.77 1.67
C ALA A 59 14.79 7.08 2.30
N TYR A 60 13.92 6.08 2.42
CA TYR A 60 12.64 6.19 3.09
C TYR A 60 12.81 6.66 4.56
N GLY A 61 13.65 5.95 5.31
CA GLY A 61 13.94 6.29 6.71
C GLY A 61 14.52 7.69 6.86
N ALA A 62 15.46 8.09 5.98
CA ALA A 62 16.05 9.43 6.00
C ALA A 62 14.98 10.52 5.79
N VAL A 63 14.06 10.35 4.82
CA VAL A 63 12.95 11.30 4.60
C VAL A 63 12.09 11.42 5.85
N ARG A 64 11.74 10.30 6.47
CA ARG A 64 10.91 10.30 7.69
C ARG A 64 11.64 10.93 8.88
N LEU A 65 12.92 10.65 9.05
CA LEU A 65 13.73 11.26 10.12
C LEU A 65 13.88 12.77 9.94
N VAL A 66 14.10 13.27 8.72
CA VAL A 66 14.12 14.72 8.44
C VAL A 66 12.78 15.37 8.76
N SER A 67 11.65 14.72 8.36
CA SER A 67 10.31 15.21 8.67
C SER A 67 10.04 15.20 10.18
N LEU A 68 10.45 14.16 10.90
CA LEU A 68 10.32 14.04 12.35
C LEU A 68 11.19 15.10 13.06
N LEU A 69 12.42 15.33 12.59
CA LEU A 69 13.30 16.35 13.14
C LEU A 69 12.66 17.73 13.03
N LEU A 70 12.15 18.12 11.85
CA LEU A 70 11.50 19.41 11.67
C LEU A 70 10.23 19.52 12.55
N LEU A 71 9.42 18.45 12.61
CA LEU A 71 8.25 18.39 13.50
C LEU A 71 8.66 18.61 14.97
N THR A 72 9.73 17.94 15.43
CA THR A 72 10.20 18.04 16.82
C THR A 72 10.73 19.43 17.12
N LEU A 73 11.52 20.04 16.23
CA LEU A 73 12.04 21.40 16.39
C LEU A 73 10.89 22.43 16.44
N TRP A 74 9.92 22.29 15.56
CA TRP A 74 8.77 23.21 15.54
C TRP A 74 7.87 23.01 16.75
N ALA A 75 7.58 21.77 17.15
CA ALA A 75 6.81 21.46 18.34
C ALA A 75 7.47 22.00 19.61
N HIS A 76 8.80 21.85 19.72
CA HIS A 76 9.57 22.42 20.84
C HIS A 76 9.45 23.94 20.91
N HIS A 77 9.53 24.62 19.76
CA HIS A 77 9.35 26.07 19.69
C HIS A 77 7.95 26.54 20.12
N GLN A 78 6.93 25.71 19.86
CA GLN A 78 5.55 25.98 20.24
C GLN A 78 5.15 25.41 21.61
N HIS A 79 6.08 24.83 22.36
CA HIS A 79 5.83 24.15 23.65
C HIS A 79 4.81 22.98 23.54
N HIS A 80 4.74 22.33 22.38
CA HIS A 80 3.89 21.18 22.15
C HIS A 80 4.64 19.84 22.24
N GLY A 81 3.97 18.82 22.78
CA GLY A 81 4.50 17.45 22.77
C GLY A 81 4.29 16.77 21.43
N VAL A 82 5.33 16.13 20.88
CA VAL A 82 5.25 15.36 19.63
C VAL A 82 4.55 14.03 19.83
N TRP A 83 4.76 13.40 20.98
CA TRP A 83 4.22 12.08 21.30
C TRP A 83 2.69 11.96 21.15
N PRO A 84 1.86 12.87 21.72
CA PRO A 84 0.42 12.78 21.58
C PRO A 84 -0.04 12.82 20.13
N VAL A 85 0.60 13.66 19.30
CA VAL A 85 0.28 13.82 17.89
C VAL A 85 0.55 12.53 17.09
N LEU A 86 1.63 11.82 17.41
CA LEU A 86 2.01 10.61 16.70
C LEU A 86 1.24 9.37 17.17
N ALA A 87 0.95 9.27 18.49
CA ALA A 87 0.55 8.01 19.09
C ALA A 87 -0.88 7.94 19.63
N THR A 88 -1.50 9.08 19.98
CA THR A 88 -2.76 9.07 20.76
C THR A 88 -3.85 10.00 20.24
N ARG A 89 -3.58 10.91 19.31
CA ARG A 89 -4.60 11.84 18.79
C ARG A 89 -5.37 11.27 17.60
N TRP A 90 -6.59 11.79 17.42
CA TRP A 90 -7.47 11.56 16.27
C TRP A 90 -7.79 10.07 16.05
N ASP A 91 -7.52 9.50 14.88
CA ASP A 91 -7.82 8.10 14.58
C ASP A 91 -7.11 7.12 15.51
N ALA A 92 -5.92 7.49 16.03
CA ALA A 92 -5.17 6.64 16.97
C ALA A 92 -5.98 6.39 18.25
N ASP A 93 -6.70 7.39 18.77
CA ASP A 93 -7.54 7.25 19.95
C ASP A 93 -8.66 6.23 19.74
N TRP A 94 -9.31 6.26 18.56
CA TRP A 94 -10.33 5.27 18.19
C TRP A 94 -9.79 3.84 18.18
N TYR A 95 -8.63 3.63 17.55
CA TYR A 95 -8.01 2.30 17.49
C TYR A 95 -7.56 1.80 18.86
N LEU A 96 -7.04 2.68 19.71
CA LEU A 96 -6.65 2.36 21.08
C LEU A 96 -7.88 2.04 21.95
N GLY A 97 -8.94 2.83 21.81
CA GLY A 97 -10.22 2.57 22.48
C GLY A 97 -10.82 1.21 22.10
N ILE A 98 -10.80 0.85 20.80
CA ILE A 98 -11.23 -0.48 20.33
C ILE A 98 -10.33 -1.58 20.89
N ALA A 99 -9.02 -1.41 20.89
CA ALA A 99 -8.08 -2.40 21.43
C ALA A 99 -8.26 -2.61 22.94
N GLN A 100 -8.74 -1.62 23.67
CA GLN A 100 -8.96 -1.66 25.11
C GLN A 100 -10.35 -2.17 25.48
N HIS A 101 -11.40 -1.60 24.91
CA HIS A 101 -12.78 -1.79 25.31
C HIS A 101 -13.61 -2.62 24.32
N GLY A 102 -13.10 -2.81 23.08
CA GLY A 102 -13.83 -3.45 21.99
C GLY A 102 -14.78 -2.51 21.26
N TYR A 103 -15.65 -3.13 20.46
CA TYR A 103 -16.63 -2.42 19.64
C TYR A 103 -17.96 -2.22 20.39
N THR A 104 -18.63 -1.10 20.09
CA THR A 104 -19.99 -0.84 20.55
C THR A 104 -21.00 -1.85 20.00
N HIS A 105 -22.15 -1.99 20.67
CA HIS A 105 -23.26 -2.87 20.29
C HIS A 105 -24.43 -2.12 19.66
N HIS A 106 -24.41 -0.80 19.69
CA HIS A 106 -25.52 0.06 19.25
C HIS A 106 -25.06 1.02 18.18
N LEU A 107 -25.96 1.38 17.28
CA LEU A 107 -25.69 2.36 16.23
C LEU A 107 -25.42 3.76 16.82
N GLY A 108 -26.08 4.08 17.94
CA GLY A 108 -26.01 5.41 18.53
C GLY A 108 -26.87 6.44 17.78
N THR A 109 -26.68 7.69 18.13
CA THR A 109 -27.39 8.83 17.52
C THR A 109 -26.44 9.57 16.57
N ARG A 110 -26.97 10.56 15.81
CA ARG A 110 -26.21 11.40 14.89
C ARG A 110 -25.02 12.13 15.54
N TYR A 111 -25.05 12.30 16.86
CA TYR A 111 -24.01 13.01 17.60
C TYR A 111 -22.97 12.05 18.22
N ASP A 112 -23.25 10.75 18.20
CA ASP A 112 -22.38 9.74 18.78
C ASP A 112 -21.50 9.14 17.67
N ALA A 113 -20.27 9.63 17.54
CA ALA A 113 -19.30 9.01 16.67
C ALA A 113 -19.14 7.52 17.04
N ASN A 114 -19.31 6.61 16.09
CA ASN A 114 -19.39 5.18 16.32
C ASN A 114 -18.10 4.46 15.89
N ASN A 115 -17.51 3.68 16.80
CA ASN A 115 -16.26 3.00 16.56
C ASN A 115 -16.34 1.83 15.55
N LEU A 116 -17.55 1.40 15.16
CA LEU A 116 -17.77 0.42 14.10
C LEU A 116 -17.39 0.94 12.70
N ALA A 117 -17.09 2.25 12.54
CA ALA A 117 -16.50 2.78 11.32
C ALA A 117 -15.05 2.29 11.08
N PHE A 118 -14.34 1.90 12.13
CA PHE A 118 -12.92 1.54 12.12
C PHE A 118 -12.74 0.02 12.00
N PHE A 119 -11.92 -0.41 11.04
CA PHE A 119 -11.72 -1.82 10.71
C PHE A 119 -10.83 -2.55 11.73
N PRO A 120 -11.01 -3.89 11.89
CA PRO A 120 -10.60 -4.62 13.09
C PRO A 120 -9.12 -5.02 13.13
N LEU A 121 -8.42 -5.14 11.99
CA LEU A 121 -7.12 -5.80 11.97
C LEU A 121 -6.06 -5.04 12.79
N TYR A 122 -6.04 -3.70 12.68
CA TYR A 122 -5.05 -2.90 13.40
C TYR A 122 -5.28 -2.93 14.93
N PRO A 123 -6.47 -2.66 15.48
CA PRO A 123 -6.68 -2.75 16.92
C PRO A 123 -6.48 -4.16 17.47
N ILE A 124 -6.79 -5.23 16.70
CA ILE A 124 -6.48 -6.61 17.09
C ILE A 124 -4.97 -6.83 17.19
N LEU A 125 -4.20 -6.34 16.20
CA LEU A 125 -2.72 -6.42 16.23
C LEU A 125 -2.15 -5.64 17.41
N VAL A 126 -2.65 -4.41 17.67
CA VAL A 126 -2.22 -3.61 18.83
C VAL A 126 -2.48 -4.36 20.13
N LYS A 127 -3.68 -4.93 20.29
CA LYS A 127 -4.03 -5.71 21.48
C LYS A 127 -3.15 -6.94 21.66
N ALA A 128 -2.92 -7.71 20.58
CA ALA A 128 -2.14 -8.95 20.62
C ALA A 128 -0.65 -8.69 20.88
N VAL A 129 -0.06 -7.70 20.17
CA VAL A 129 1.37 -7.39 20.29
C VAL A 129 1.69 -6.71 21.62
N ALA A 130 0.78 -5.88 22.17
CA ALA A 130 0.97 -5.21 23.45
C ALA A 130 1.08 -6.19 24.63
N VAL A 131 0.59 -7.43 24.50
CA VAL A 131 0.80 -8.48 25.52
C VAL A 131 2.26 -8.96 25.55
N LEU A 132 2.95 -8.87 24.42
CA LEU A 132 4.30 -9.39 24.23
C LEU A 132 5.38 -8.31 24.33
N THR A 133 5.00 -7.03 24.33
CA THR A 133 5.93 -5.89 24.28
C THR A 133 5.83 -5.05 25.57
N PRO A 134 6.97 -4.52 26.08
CA PRO A 134 6.92 -3.57 27.16
C PRO A 134 6.35 -2.23 26.69
N GLY A 135 5.64 -1.52 27.56
CA GLY A 135 5.11 -0.20 27.27
C GLY A 135 3.58 -0.16 27.10
N THR A 136 3.09 0.94 26.58
CA THR A 136 1.65 1.18 26.42
C THR A 136 1.14 0.66 25.07
N ARG A 137 -0.17 0.47 24.93
CA ARG A 137 -0.80 0.17 23.63
C ARG A 137 -0.53 1.25 22.59
N ALA A 138 -0.41 2.51 23.00
CA ALA A 138 -0.05 3.62 22.10
C ALA A 138 1.36 3.45 21.51
N THR A 139 2.34 3.07 22.35
CA THR A 139 3.71 2.74 21.89
C THR A 139 3.70 1.57 20.91
N THR A 140 2.96 0.51 21.25
CA THR A 140 2.82 -0.67 20.38
C THR A 140 2.16 -0.32 19.05
N GLY A 141 1.07 0.46 19.06
CA GLY A 141 0.39 0.90 17.85
C GLY A 141 1.31 1.71 16.94
N LEU A 142 2.02 2.68 17.49
CA LEU A 142 2.99 3.48 16.73
C LEU A 142 4.11 2.60 16.16
N ALA A 143 4.66 1.67 16.95
CA ALA A 143 5.70 0.74 16.49
C ALA A 143 5.21 -0.16 15.34
N ILE A 144 3.97 -0.68 15.42
CA ILE A 144 3.35 -1.46 14.33
C ILE A 144 3.26 -0.60 13.07
N SER A 145 2.82 0.65 13.17
CA SER A 145 2.71 1.55 12.01
C SER A 145 4.07 1.86 11.39
N ILE A 146 5.10 2.11 12.20
CA ILE A 146 6.48 2.33 11.73
C ILE A 146 7.01 1.08 11.01
N VAL A 147 6.90 -0.11 11.61
CA VAL A 147 7.33 -1.37 10.97
C VAL A 147 6.57 -1.59 9.67
N ALA A 148 5.24 -1.42 9.69
CA ALA A 148 4.40 -1.57 8.51
C ALA A 148 4.79 -0.58 7.40
N SER A 149 5.22 0.64 7.74
CA SER A 149 5.67 1.64 6.76
C SER A 149 6.95 1.21 6.03
N PHE A 150 7.90 0.57 6.71
CA PHE A 150 9.07 -0.02 6.07
C PHE A 150 8.71 -1.24 5.20
N LEU A 151 7.75 -2.07 5.63
CA LEU A 151 7.23 -3.16 4.81
C LEU A 151 6.49 -2.64 3.57
N ALA A 152 5.75 -1.53 3.69
CA ALA A 152 5.13 -0.84 2.57
C ALA A 152 6.19 -0.30 1.60
N ALA A 153 7.21 0.41 2.09
CA ALA A 153 8.32 0.92 1.29
C ALA A 153 9.05 -0.19 0.53
N TRP A 154 9.26 -1.35 1.17
CA TRP A 154 9.84 -2.53 0.52
C TRP A 154 8.92 -3.09 -0.57
N GLY A 155 7.61 -3.21 -0.31
CA GLY A 155 6.63 -3.67 -1.31
C GLY A 155 6.54 -2.72 -2.51
N ILE A 156 6.53 -1.41 -2.27
CA ILE A 156 6.55 -0.36 -3.30
C ILE A 156 7.83 -0.47 -4.16
N PHE A 157 8.99 -0.62 -3.51
CA PHE A 157 10.25 -0.88 -4.20
C PHE A 157 10.18 -2.16 -5.04
N ALA A 158 9.63 -3.25 -4.51
CA ALA A 158 9.51 -4.52 -5.22
C ALA A 158 8.63 -4.40 -6.47
N VAL A 159 7.50 -3.70 -6.39
CA VAL A 159 6.62 -3.40 -7.54
C VAL A 159 7.37 -2.56 -8.58
N GLY A 160 7.95 -1.44 -8.17
CA GLY A 160 8.69 -0.55 -9.08
C GLY A 160 9.89 -1.24 -9.74
N HIS A 161 10.62 -2.08 -8.98
CA HIS A 161 11.77 -2.83 -9.49
C HIS A 161 11.37 -3.92 -10.49
N HIS A 162 10.28 -4.60 -10.22
CA HIS A 162 9.74 -5.61 -11.12
C HIS A 162 9.31 -5.03 -12.47
N LEU A 163 8.71 -3.84 -12.46
CA LEU A 163 8.16 -3.21 -13.66
C LEU A 163 9.19 -2.39 -14.45
N HIS A 164 10.02 -1.61 -13.77
CA HIS A 164 10.83 -0.55 -14.40
C HIS A 164 12.28 -0.50 -13.91
N GLY A 165 12.72 -1.49 -13.15
CA GLY A 165 14.09 -1.59 -12.66
C GLY A 165 14.41 -0.70 -11.45
N ARG A 166 15.67 -0.80 -10.99
CA ARG A 166 16.12 -0.27 -9.70
C ARG A 166 15.97 1.24 -9.55
N ARG A 167 16.31 2.01 -10.60
CA ARG A 167 16.30 3.48 -10.53
C ARG A 167 14.90 4.04 -10.33
N VAL A 168 13.93 3.53 -11.09
CA VAL A 168 12.52 3.93 -10.95
C VAL A 168 11.97 3.49 -9.61
N ALA A 169 12.32 2.30 -9.13
CA ALA A 169 11.90 1.80 -7.83
C ALA A 169 12.38 2.68 -6.66
N LEU A 170 13.64 3.13 -6.69
CA LEU A 170 14.19 4.06 -5.70
C LEU A 170 13.43 5.38 -5.69
N LEU A 171 13.19 5.96 -6.86
CA LEU A 171 12.44 7.22 -6.99
C LEU A 171 10.98 7.07 -6.56
N LEU A 172 10.32 5.96 -6.92
CA LEU A 172 8.95 5.67 -6.53
C LEU A 172 8.82 5.59 -4.99
N THR A 173 9.73 4.86 -4.35
CA THR A 173 9.75 4.73 -2.88
C THR A 173 10.04 6.07 -2.21
N PHE A 174 10.98 6.85 -2.76
CA PHE A 174 11.28 8.20 -2.28
C PHE A 174 10.06 9.13 -2.41
N LEU A 175 9.39 9.16 -3.57
CA LEU A 175 8.22 10.00 -3.81
C LEU A 175 7.07 9.63 -2.87
N TRP A 176 6.86 8.34 -2.60
CA TRP A 176 5.89 7.90 -1.61
C TRP A 176 6.27 8.35 -0.19
N ALA A 177 7.54 8.27 0.18
CA ALA A 177 8.03 8.83 1.43
C ALA A 177 7.78 10.34 1.51
N ALA A 178 8.01 11.06 0.42
CA ALA A 178 7.98 12.52 0.36
C ALA A 178 6.58 13.10 0.05
N LEU A 179 5.50 12.33 0.20
CA LEU A 179 4.14 12.85 0.09
C LEU A 179 3.88 13.96 1.13
N PRO A 180 3.08 14.98 0.80
CA PRO A 180 2.73 16.05 1.76
C PRO A 180 2.16 15.52 3.07
N VAL A 181 1.29 14.51 3.00
CA VAL A 181 0.70 13.83 4.17
C VAL A 181 1.57 12.69 4.72
N GLY A 182 2.85 12.67 4.37
CA GLY A 182 3.76 11.57 4.70
C GLY A 182 3.95 11.31 6.19
N GLN A 183 3.72 12.29 7.07
CA GLN A 183 3.82 12.07 8.52
C GLN A 183 2.86 10.99 9.01
N VAL A 184 1.70 10.85 8.38
CA VAL A 184 0.72 9.81 8.69
C VAL A 184 1.32 8.40 8.63
N GLN A 185 2.37 8.19 7.83
CA GLN A 185 3.09 6.91 7.78
C GLN A 185 3.72 6.52 9.12
N TRP A 186 4.03 7.50 9.98
CA TRP A 186 4.59 7.34 11.32
C TRP A 186 3.66 7.87 12.40
N MET A 187 2.37 7.66 12.23
CA MET A 187 1.34 7.87 13.27
C MET A 187 0.72 6.52 13.67
N GLY A 188 0.07 6.44 14.82
CA GLY A 188 -0.66 5.25 15.30
C GLY A 188 -1.91 4.93 14.47
N TYR A 189 -1.74 4.89 13.14
CA TYR A 189 -2.79 4.81 12.13
C TYR A 189 -2.66 3.55 11.26
N THR A 190 -3.66 3.29 10.43
CA THR A 190 -3.72 2.08 9.60
C THR A 190 -3.14 2.23 8.20
N GLU A 191 -2.82 3.45 7.76
CA GLU A 191 -2.39 3.75 6.39
C GLU A 191 -1.16 2.95 5.97
N SER A 192 -0.16 2.87 6.85
CA SER A 192 1.07 2.12 6.58
C SER A 192 0.83 0.62 6.49
N LEU A 193 0.02 0.07 7.39
CA LEU A 193 -0.34 -1.35 7.39
C LEU A 193 -1.14 -1.71 6.15
N PHE A 194 -2.12 -0.89 5.81
CA PHE A 194 -2.91 -1.05 4.58
C PHE A 194 -2.03 -0.97 3.33
N THR A 195 -1.15 0.05 3.24
CA THR A 195 -0.23 0.20 2.10
C THR A 195 0.70 -0.99 1.97
N ALA A 196 1.19 -1.55 3.08
CA ALA A 196 2.02 -2.75 3.05
C ALA A 196 1.27 -3.93 2.43
N PHE A 197 0.07 -4.25 2.90
CA PHE A 197 -0.73 -5.32 2.34
C PHE A 197 -1.10 -5.08 0.87
N ALA A 198 -1.49 -3.87 0.51
CA ALA A 198 -1.82 -3.52 -0.87
C ALA A 198 -0.60 -3.66 -1.80
N ALA A 199 0.57 -3.13 -1.42
CA ALA A 199 1.77 -3.20 -2.24
C ALA A 199 2.24 -4.64 -2.45
N TRP A 200 2.26 -5.46 -1.40
CA TRP A 200 2.64 -6.87 -1.52
C TRP A 200 1.58 -7.71 -2.23
N SER A 201 0.27 -7.39 -2.10
CA SER A 201 -0.80 -8.01 -2.87
C SER A 201 -0.64 -7.73 -4.37
N LEU A 202 -0.42 -6.48 -4.75
CA LEU A 202 -0.18 -6.08 -6.15
C LEU A 202 1.09 -6.74 -6.70
N TYR A 203 2.19 -6.77 -5.93
CA TYR A 203 3.40 -7.50 -6.31
C TYR A 203 3.13 -9.00 -6.54
N ALA A 204 2.33 -9.61 -5.67
CA ALA A 204 1.96 -11.02 -5.79
C ALA A 204 1.13 -11.29 -7.06
N VAL A 205 0.19 -10.39 -7.44
CA VAL A 205 -0.53 -10.46 -8.72
C VAL A 205 0.44 -10.38 -9.90
N LEU A 206 1.33 -9.37 -9.90
CA LEU A 206 2.30 -9.15 -10.98
C LEU A 206 3.27 -10.33 -11.17
N THR A 207 3.54 -11.08 -10.09
CA THR A 207 4.43 -12.24 -10.10
C THR A 207 3.70 -13.58 -10.17
N GLY A 208 2.36 -13.59 -10.38
CA GLY A 208 1.55 -14.79 -10.51
C GLY A 208 1.35 -15.59 -9.22
N ARG A 209 1.62 -15.02 -8.05
CA ARG A 209 1.46 -15.65 -6.73
C ARG A 209 0.04 -15.45 -6.20
N TRP A 210 -0.93 -16.02 -6.88
CA TRP A 210 -2.35 -15.71 -6.72
C TRP A 210 -2.89 -15.86 -5.28
N LEU A 211 -2.58 -16.96 -4.60
CA LEU A 211 -3.07 -17.17 -3.23
C LEU A 211 -2.55 -16.11 -2.25
N TRP A 212 -1.27 -15.72 -2.38
CA TRP A 212 -0.73 -14.62 -1.59
C TRP A 212 -1.39 -13.28 -1.95
N ALA A 213 -1.67 -13.06 -3.24
CA ALA A 213 -2.39 -11.86 -3.67
C ALA A 213 -3.76 -11.76 -3.01
N GLY A 214 -4.56 -12.84 -3.05
CA GLY A 214 -5.86 -12.90 -2.42
C GLY A 214 -5.81 -12.73 -0.90
N ALA A 215 -4.90 -13.43 -0.23
CA ALA A 215 -4.75 -13.34 1.23
C ALA A 215 -4.36 -11.93 1.69
N LEU A 216 -3.38 -11.30 1.03
CA LEU A 216 -2.94 -9.95 1.37
C LEU A 216 -4.01 -8.88 1.04
N ALA A 217 -4.78 -9.06 -0.05
CA ALA A 217 -5.92 -8.20 -0.34
C ALA A 217 -7.03 -8.35 0.71
N SER A 218 -7.31 -9.55 1.17
CA SER A 218 -8.25 -9.82 2.26
C SER A 218 -7.83 -9.13 3.56
N LEU A 219 -6.54 -9.24 3.93
CA LEU A 219 -5.99 -8.53 5.10
C LEU A 219 -6.06 -7.01 4.93
N SER A 220 -5.79 -6.48 3.72
CA SER A 220 -5.99 -5.05 3.45
C SER A 220 -7.46 -4.63 3.63
N GLY A 221 -8.39 -5.49 3.23
CA GLY A 221 -9.83 -5.34 3.45
C GLY A 221 -10.25 -5.35 4.92
N LEU A 222 -9.46 -5.91 5.82
CA LEU A 222 -9.67 -5.88 7.27
C LEU A 222 -9.00 -4.68 7.95
N THR A 223 -8.24 -3.85 7.21
CA THR A 223 -7.58 -2.67 7.79
C THR A 223 -8.36 -1.38 7.57
N ARG A 224 -9.02 -1.22 6.42
CA ARG A 224 -9.71 0.03 6.03
C ARG A 224 -10.86 -0.20 5.06
N PRO A 225 -11.87 0.72 5.03
CA PRO A 225 -12.93 0.68 4.01
C PRO A 225 -12.39 0.65 2.58
N THR A 226 -11.35 1.43 2.31
CA THR A 226 -10.68 1.52 1.00
C THR A 226 -9.95 0.24 0.59
N GLY A 227 -9.86 -0.77 1.48
CA GLY A 227 -9.30 -2.09 1.17
C GLY A 227 -10.03 -2.85 0.07
N ILE A 228 -11.29 -2.49 -0.20
CA ILE A 228 -12.05 -3.00 -1.36
C ILE A 228 -11.34 -2.69 -2.69
N ALA A 229 -10.51 -1.64 -2.76
CA ALA A 229 -9.72 -1.33 -3.96
C ALA A 229 -8.67 -2.40 -4.27
N ALA A 230 -7.97 -2.92 -3.24
CA ALA A 230 -7.02 -4.02 -3.42
C ALA A 230 -7.76 -5.33 -3.78
N ALA A 231 -8.91 -5.57 -3.14
CA ALA A 231 -9.77 -6.71 -3.48
C ALA A 231 -10.23 -6.65 -4.94
N ALA A 232 -10.71 -5.49 -5.41
CA ALA A 232 -11.12 -5.28 -6.79
C ALA A 232 -9.96 -5.53 -7.77
N ALA A 233 -8.75 -5.02 -7.47
CA ALA A 233 -7.58 -5.22 -8.32
C ALA A 233 -7.24 -6.70 -8.49
N VAL A 234 -7.24 -7.49 -7.41
CA VAL A 234 -6.97 -8.93 -7.46
C VAL A 234 -8.11 -9.65 -8.17
N THR A 235 -9.36 -9.41 -7.78
CA THR A 235 -10.53 -10.12 -8.32
C THR A 235 -10.70 -9.88 -9.81
N VAL A 236 -10.65 -8.61 -10.28
CA VAL A 236 -10.77 -8.28 -11.70
C VAL A 236 -9.65 -8.92 -12.52
N THR A 237 -8.41 -8.81 -12.06
CA THR A 237 -7.26 -9.41 -12.77
C THR A 237 -7.35 -10.94 -12.80
N ALA A 238 -7.79 -11.56 -11.70
CA ALA A 238 -7.99 -12.99 -11.61
C ALA A 238 -9.09 -13.47 -12.56
N LEU A 239 -10.25 -12.82 -12.59
CA LEU A 239 -11.37 -13.17 -13.49
C LEU A 239 -10.98 -13.06 -14.97
N LEU A 240 -10.23 -12.03 -15.34
CA LEU A 240 -9.71 -11.88 -16.70
C LEU A 240 -8.66 -12.94 -17.04
N SER A 241 -7.86 -13.36 -16.07
CA SER A 241 -6.90 -14.46 -16.24
C SER A 241 -7.63 -15.81 -16.44
N LEU A 242 -8.72 -16.07 -15.69
CA LEU A 242 -9.54 -17.28 -15.80
C LEU A 242 -10.22 -17.43 -17.18
N ARG A 243 -10.56 -16.32 -17.85
CA ARG A 243 -11.09 -16.34 -19.22
C ARG A 243 -10.10 -16.93 -20.23
N ARG A 244 -8.78 -16.80 -19.96
CA ARG A 244 -7.72 -17.33 -20.85
C ARG A 244 -7.33 -18.76 -20.49
N ARG A 245 -7.24 -19.07 -19.20
CA ARG A 245 -6.88 -20.39 -18.68
C ARG A 245 -7.46 -20.58 -17.29
N PHE A 246 -8.26 -21.62 -17.11
CA PHE A 246 -8.80 -21.99 -15.81
C PHE A 246 -7.69 -22.46 -14.86
N SER A 247 -7.73 -21.96 -13.63
CA SER A 247 -6.83 -22.37 -12.54
C SER A 247 -7.56 -22.26 -11.19
N PRO A 248 -7.66 -23.34 -10.41
CA PRO A 248 -8.31 -23.31 -9.10
C PRO A 248 -7.67 -22.31 -8.14
N ARG A 249 -6.34 -22.09 -8.23
CA ARG A 249 -5.62 -21.12 -7.40
C ARG A 249 -6.02 -19.68 -7.72
N VAL A 250 -6.26 -19.38 -9.00
CA VAL A 250 -6.71 -18.05 -9.44
C VAL A 250 -8.15 -17.81 -8.99
N LEU A 251 -9.02 -18.82 -9.10
CA LEU A 251 -10.40 -18.73 -8.61
C LEU A 251 -10.45 -18.52 -7.09
N ALA A 252 -9.65 -19.31 -6.35
CA ALA A 252 -9.54 -19.14 -4.89
C ALA A 252 -9.05 -17.74 -4.51
N ALA A 253 -8.09 -17.16 -5.24
CA ALA A 253 -7.61 -15.81 -4.99
C ALA A 253 -8.70 -14.75 -5.26
N ALA A 254 -9.50 -14.93 -6.33
CA ALA A 254 -10.62 -14.02 -6.66
C ALA A 254 -11.69 -14.01 -5.56
N ALA A 255 -11.98 -15.17 -4.96
CA ALA A 255 -12.93 -15.28 -3.86
C ALA A 255 -12.37 -14.79 -2.53
N LEU A 256 -11.08 -15.08 -2.26
CA LEU A 256 -10.43 -14.71 -1.00
C LEU A 256 -10.18 -13.20 -0.89
N ALA A 257 -9.86 -12.52 -1.98
CA ALA A 257 -9.48 -11.12 -1.96
C ALA A 257 -10.54 -10.21 -1.30
N PRO A 258 -11.84 -10.28 -1.63
CA PRO A 258 -12.87 -9.45 -1.01
C PRO A 258 -13.34 -9.99 0.36
N ALA A 259 -12.97 -11.21 0.76
CA ALA A 259 -13.53 -11.89 1.93
C ALA A 259 -13.34 -11.10 3.23
N GLY A 260 -12.16 -10.51 3.46
CA GLY A 260 -11.91 -9.73 4.68
C GLY A 260 -12.81 -8.50 4.81
N TRP A 261 -13.02 -7.79 3.71
CA TRP A 261 -13.90 -6.61 3.69
C TRP A 261 -15.36 -7.00 3.93
N PHE A 262 -15.86 -7.98 3.20
CA PHE A 262 -17.23 -8.46 3.38
C PHE A 262 -17.47 -9.09 4.75
N ALA A 263 -16.48 -9.79 5.30
CA ALA A 263 -16.57 -10.37 6.64
C ALA A 263 -16.79 -9.28 7.70
N TYR A 264 -16.05 -8.17 7.63
CA TYR A 264 -16.24 -7.08 8.60
C TYR A 264 -17.56 -6.36 8.38
N VAL A 265 -17.89 -5.98 7.15
CA VAL A 265 -19.17 -5.30 6.83
C VAL A 265 -20.36 -6.16 7.23
N GLY A 266 -20.33 -7.46 6.92
CA GLY A 266 -21.36 -8.42 7.32
C GLY A 266 -21.45 -8.58 8.85
N TRP A 267 -20.28 -8.65 9.53
CA TRP A 267 -20.25 -8.72 10.99
C TRP A 267 -20.90 -7.48 11.65
N VAL A 268 -20.63 -6.27 11.13
CA VAL A 268 -21.30 -5.04 11.62
C VAL A 268 -22.80 -5.11 11.37
N GLY A 269 -23.23 -5.63 10.21
CA GLY A 269 -24.65 -5.84 9.91
C GLY A 269 -25.35 -6.74 10.91
N VAL A 270 -24.75 -7.91 11.20
CA VAL A 270 -25.25 -8.86 12.21
C VAL A 270 -25.27 -8.24 13.59
N ARG A 271 -24.19 -7.52 13.97
CA ARG A 271 -24.08 -6.90 15.31
C ARG A 271 -25.13 -5.83 15.55
N LEU A 272 -25.52 -5.08 14.53
CA LEU A 272 -26.54 -4.03 14.62
C LEU A 272 -27.96 -4.51 14.26
N GLY A 273 -28.12 -5.79 13.88
CA GLY A 273 -29.40 -6.34 13.43
C GLY A 273 -29.92 -5.71 12.12
N ARG A 274 -29.02 -5.22 11.25
CA ARG A 274 -29.36 -4.50 10.02
C ARG A 274 -28.47 -4.92 8.86
N TRP A 275 -29.04 -5.19 7.70
CA TRP A 275 -28.28 -5.55 6.50
C TRP A 275 -27.37 -4.40 6.02
N ASP A 276 -27.78 -3.13 6.24
CA ASP A 276 -27.02 -1.91 5.89
C ASP A 276 -26.22 -1.34 7.07
N GLY A 277 -26.00 -2.14 8.13
CA GLY A 277 -25.45 -1.66 9.42
C GLY A 277 -24.15 -0.88 9.28
N TYR A 278 -23.19 -1.37 8.50
CA TYR A 278 -21.93 -0.68 8.27
C TYR A 278 -22.15 0.68 7.56
N PHE A 279 -23.00 0.73 6.55
CA PHE A 279 -23.28 1.97 5.82
C PHE A 279 -24.08 2.97 6.67
N ALA A 280 -24.93 2.48 7.58
CA ALA A 280 -25.59 3.32 8.57
C ALA A 280 -24.58 3.99 9.51
N VAL A 281 -23.55 3.25 9.96
CA VAL A 281 -22.43 3.84 10.72
C VAL A 281 -21.69 4.90 9.91
N GLN A 282 -21.40 4.64 8.63
CA GLN A 282 -20.74 5.63 7.76
C GLN A 282 -21.57 6.91 7.59
N ARG A 283 -22.91 6.81 7.55
CA ARG A 283 -23.79 7.99 7.53
C ARG A 283 -23.67 8.85 8.80
N LEU A 284 -23.45 8.23 9.96
CA LEU A 284 -23.17 9.00 11.19
C LEU A 284 -21.86 9.80 11.11
N TRP A 285 -20.89 9.30 10.33
CA TRP A 285 -19.65 9.99 10.03
C TRP A 285 -19.73 10.91 8.81
N HIS A 286 -20.94 11.14 8.29
CA HIS A 286 -21.20 11.91 7.08
C HIS A 286 -20.47 11.41 5.82
N ASN A 287 -20.10 10.12 5.78
CA ASN A 287 -19.40 9.49 4.66
C ASN A 287 -20.40 8.78 3.73
N ASP A 288 -21.33 9.54 3.15
CA ASP A 288 -22.27 9.02 2.15
C ASP A 288 -21.64 9.08 0.74
N TRP A 289 -22.14 8.22 -0.14
CA TRP A 289 -21.80 8.28 -1.55
C TRP A 289 -22.68 9.32 -2.25
N ASP A 290 -22.06 10.39 -2.76
CA ASP A 290 -22.75 11.49 -3.45
C ASP A 290 -22.32 11.69 -4.90
N GLY A 291 -21.52 10.73 -5.45
CA GLY A 291 -20.99 10.81 -6.81
C GLY A 291 -19.95 11.91 -7.01
N GLY A 292 -19.40 12.47 -5.92
CA GLY A 292 -18.38 13.52 -5.95
C GLY A 292 -18.91 14.96 -5.91
N ALA A 293 -20.20 15.13 -5.66
CA ALA A 293 -20.82 16.46 -5.59
C ALA A 293 -20.18 17.33 -4.51
N GLU A 294 -20.00 16.79 -3.29
CA GLU A 294 -19.32 17.47 -2.19
C GLU A 294 -17.85 17.78 -2.51
N THR A 295 -17.15 16.83 -3.15
CA THR A 295 -15.77 17.03 -3.58
C THR A 295 -15.64 18.24 -4.50
N LEU A 296 -16.46 18.29 -5.53
CA LEU A 296 -16.45 19.40 -6.51
C LEU A 296 -16.86 20.72 -5.86
N ARG A 297 -17.86 20.69 -4.97
CA ARG A 297 -18.30 21.86 -4.22
C ARG A 297 -17.15 22.44 -3.40
N ARG A 298 -16.47 21.61 -2.60
CA ARG A 298 -15.34 22.04 -1.76
C ARG A 298 -14.14 22.50 -2.57
N MET A 299 -13.81 21.81 -3.66
CA MET A 299 -12.75 22.28 -4.58
C MET A 299 -13.05 23.67 -5.12
N ARG A 300 -14.30 23.91 -5.55
CA ARG A 300 -14.73 25.21 -6.05
C ARG A 300 -14.70 26.30 -4.97
N GLU A 301 -15.14 26.00 -3.75
CA GLU A 301 -15.05 26.90 -2.60
C GLU A 301 -13.59 27.30 -2.36
N VAL A 302 -12.69 26.33 -2.21
CA VAL A 302 -11.27 26.58 -1.91
C VAL A 302 -10.54 27.33 -3.02
N LEU A 303 -10.85 27.04 -4.30
CA LEU A 303 -10.08 27.61 -5.43
C LEU A 303 -10.65 28.90 -5.98
N ALA A 304 -11.97 29.17 -5.83
CA ALA A 304 -12.62 30.24 -6.55
C ALA A 304 -13.55 31.14 -5.71
N GLN A 305 -13.91 30.74 -4.51
CA GLN A 305 -14.91 31.47 -3.72
C GLN A 305 -14.37 31.98 -2.38
N ASP A 306 -13.40 31.28 -1.78
CA ASP A 306 -12.81 31.69 -0.51
C ASP A 306 -11.72 32.73 -0.75
N SER A 307 -11.87 33.92 -0.16
CA SER A 307 -10.86 34.99 -0.24
C SER A 307 -9.59 34.68 0.60
N ARG A 308 -9.67 33.76 1.56
CA ARG A 308 -8.56 33.33 2.44
C ARG A 308 -8.62 31.82 2.71
N PRO A 309 -8.42 30.98 1.67
CA PRO A 309 -8.51 29.57 1.87
C PRO A 309 -7.40 29.06 2.83
N GLU A 310 -7.78 28.14 3.70
CA GLU A 310 -6.83 27.50 4.57
C GLU A 310 -5.79 26.71 3.75
N LEU A 311 -4.52 26.95 4.02
CA LEU A 311 -3.40 26.40 3.25
C LEU A 311 -3.44 24.86 3.16
N PHE A 312 -3.89 24.19 4.23
CA PHE A 312 -4.07 22.75 4.23
C PHE A 312 -5.12 22.27 3.22
N LEU A 313 -6.26 22.96 3.12
CA LEU A 313 -7.32 22.64 2.14
C LEU A 313 -6.86 22.87 0.70
N VAL A 314 -6.05 23.89 0.46
CA VAL A 314 -5.41 24.12 -0.85
C VAL A 314 -4.50 22.92 -1.20
N MET A 315 -3.66 22.47 -0.27
CA MET A 315 -2.79 21.31 -0.47
C MET A 315 -3.61 20.04 -0.75
N VAL A 316 -4.68 19.80 0.00
CA VAL A 316 -5.59 18.66 -0.24
C VAL A 316 -6.18 18.75 -1.64
N THR A 317 -6.72 19.90 -2.03
CA THR A 317 -7.33 20.13 -3.35
C THR A 317 -6.34 19.86 -4.47
N LEU A 318 -5.12 20.42 -4.38
CA LEU A 318 -4.06 20.18 -5.37
C LEU A 318 -3.66 18.70 -5.42
N THR A 319 -3.57 18.03 -4.28
CA THR A 319 -3.26 16.60 -4.22
C THR A 319 -4.32 15.77 -4.96
N LEU A 320 -5.61 16.08 -4.77
CA LEU A 320 -6.70 15.39 -5.47
C LEU A 320 -6.63 15.62 -6.99
N ILE A 321 -6.45 16.85 -7.43
CA ILE A 321 -6.34 17.20 -8.87
C ILE A 321 -5.14 16.49 -9.49
N VAL A 322 -3.96 16.60 -8.88
CA VAL A 322 -2.72 15.96 -9.36
C VAL A 322 -2.90 14.44 -9.41
N SER A 323 -3.59 13.83 -8.45
CA SER A 323 -3.85 12.39 -8.43
C SER A 323 -4.68 11.92 -9.62
N VAL A 324 -5.69 12.70 -10.03
CA VAL A 324 -6.48 12.42 -11.24
C VAL A 324 -5.61 12.51 -12.50
N VAL A 325 -4.78 13.55 -12.61
CA VAL A 325 -3.85 13.72 -13.74
C VAL A 325 -2.85 12.56 -13.79
N LEU A 326 -2.26 12.18 -12.65
CA LEU A 326 -1.32 11.06 -12.57
C LEU A 326 -1.97 9.72 -12.91
N TYR A 327 -3.24 9.53 -12.55
CA TYR A 327 -4.02 8.36 -12.97
C TYR A 327 -4.21 8.32 -14.50
N ALA A 328 -4.59 9.44 -15.09
CA ALA A 328 -4.73 9.56 -16.55
C ALA A 328 -3.40 9.29 -17.28
N LEU A 329 -2.29 9.82 -16.78
CA LEU A 329 -0.94 9.53 -17.30
C LEU A 329 -0.58 8.04 -17.14
N GLY A 330 -0.88 7.42 -16.00
CA GLY A 330 -0.66 6.00 -15.78
C GLY A 330 -1.48 5.13 -16.73
N ALA A 331 -2.72 5.51 -17.03
CA ALA A 331 -3.56 4.84 -18.01
C ALA A 331 -3.01 5.02 -19.45
N TRP A 332 -2.55 6.22 -19.77
CA TRP A 332 -1.90 6.52 -21.06
C TRP A 332 -0.61 5.72 -21.24
N ASP A 333 0.21 5.62 -20.21
CA ASP A 333 1.43 4.81 -20.16
C ASP A 333 1.16 3.30 -20.14
N ARG A 334 -0.11 2.89 -20.23
CA ARG A 334 -0.54 1.48 -20.19
C ARG A 334 0.04 0.71 -19.01
N GLN A 335 -0.02 1.31 -17.83
CA GLN A 335 0.37 0.63 -16.60
C GLN A 335 -0.38 -0.71 -16.43
N PRO A 336 0.20 -1.72 -15.76
CA PRO A 336 -0.45 -3.01 -15.55
C PRO A 336 -1.84 -2.86 -14.94
N LEU A 337 -2.79 -3.63 -15.47
CA LEU A 337 -4.20 -3.56 -15.08
C LEU A 337 -4.45 -3.60 -13.56
N PRO A 338 -3.80 -4.48 -12.75
CA PRO A 338 -4.03 -4.49 -11.31
C PRO A 338 -3.68 -3.16 -10.63
N LEU A 339 -2.68 -2.42 -11.14
CA LEU A 339 -2.34 -1.10 -10.60
C LEU A 339 -3.39 -0.05 -10.97
N LEU A 340 -3.88 -0.09 -12.22
CA LEU A 340 -4.94 0.83 -12.67
C LEU A 340 -6.26 0.56 -11.97
N VAL A 341 -6.66 -0.70 -11.79
CA VAL A 341 -7.89 -1.03 -11.06
C VAL A 341 -7.77 -0.60 -9.60
N PHE A 342 -6.66 -0.89 -8.94
CA PHE A 342 -6.43 -0.48 -7.57
C PHE A 342 -6.55 1.04 -7.39
N THR A 343 -5.81 1.81 -8.18
CA THR A 343 -5.81 3.27 -8.07
C THR A 343 -7.11 3.90 -8.57
N GLY A 344 -7.73 3.33 -9.60
CA GLY A 344 -9.02 3.80 -10.12
C GLY A 344 -10.15 3.64 -9.09
N VAL A 345 -10.25 2.47 -8.45
CA VAL A 345 -11.23 2.23 -7.39
C VAL A 345 -10.94 3.09 -6.16
N LEU A 346 -9.66 3.24 -5.78
CA LEU A 346 -9.27 4.11 -4.68
C LEU A 346 -9.68 5.57 -4.94
N LEU A 347 -9.37 6.11 -6.12
CA LEU A 347 -9.78 7.46 -6.54
C LEU A 347 -11.31 7.60 -6.59
N LEU A 348 -12.00 6.61 -7.13
CA LEU A 348 -13.45 6.60 -7.18
C LEU A 348 -14.07 6.73 -5.79
N ILE A 349 -13.56 5.98 -4.80
CA ILE A 349 -14.03 6.06 -3.41
C ILE A 349 -13.71 7.43 -2.82
N VAL A 350 -12.49 7.92 -2.95
CA VAL A 350 -12.04 9.17 -2.32
C VAL A 350 -12.72 10.39 -2.93
N LEU A 351 -12.90 10.41 -4.24
CA LEU A 351 -13.55 11.53 -4.93
C LEU A 351 -15.07 11.44 -4.92
N GLY A 352 -15.64 10.24 -4.92
CA GLY A 352 -17.08 9.99 -5.00
C GLY A 352 -17.79 10.03 -3.66
N SER A 353 -17.07 10.01 -2.54
CA SER A 353 -17.67 10.09 -1.21
C SER A 353 -18.00 11.54 -0.85
N GLY A 354 -19.17 11.74 -0.24
CA GLY A 354 -19.52 12.97 0.47
C GLY A 354 -18.74 13.11 1.78
N GLY A 355 -19.11 14.06 2.62
CA GLY A 355 -18.60 14.22 3.97
C GLY A 355 -17.27 14.94 4.10
N VAL A 356 -16.44 14.48 5.02
CA VAL A 356 -15.27 15.25 5.45
C VAL A 356 -14.24 15.36 4.32
N TYR A 357 -13.88 16.60 3.99
CA TYR A 357 -13.02 16.88 2.83
C TYR A 357 -11.51 16.79 3.15
N PHE A 358 -11.10 17.30 4.29
CA PHE A 358 -9.70 17.49 4.64
C PHE A 358 -8.86 16.19 4.73
N PRO A 359 -9.36 14.98 5.13
CA PRO A 359 -8.53 13.79 5.21
C PRO A 359 -8.34 13.06 3.88
N ARG A 360 -8.92 13.57 2.77
CA ARG A 360 -8.91 12.86 1.48
C ARG A 360 -7.53 12.67 0.88
N ALA A 361 -6.62 13.64 1.08
CA ALA A 361 -5.23 13.49 0.68
C ALA A 361 -4.54 12.30 1.39
N ARG A 362 -4.84 12.09 2.67
CA ARG A 362 -4.38 10.95 3.45
C ARG A 362 -4.93 9.62 2.93
N PHE A 363 -6.19 9.60 2.54
CA PHE A 363 -6.82 8.39 1.98
C PHE A 363 -6.18 7.94 0.67
N LEU A 364 -5.50 8.83 -0.06
CA LEU A 364 -4.73 8.51 -1.26
C LEU A 364 -3.30 8.03 -0.99
N LEU A 365 -2.83 8.06 0.27
CA LEU A 365 -1.47 7.62 0.63
C LEU A 365 -1.13 6.20 0.14
N PRO A 366 -2.05 5.21 0.17
CA PRO A 366 -1.81 3.89 -0.40
C PRO A 366 -1.72 3.86 -1.92
N GLY A 367 -2.15 4.92 -2.59
CA GLY A 367 -2.18 5.06 -4.05
C GLY A 367 -0.80 5.26 -4.69
N PHE A 368 0.25 4.62 -4.15
CA PHE A 368 1.63 4.74 -4.66
C PHE A 368 1.79 4.47 -6.18
N PRO A 369 0.97 3.65 -6.86
CA PRO A 369 1.10 3.49 -8.29
C PRO A 369 0.82 4.77 -9.09
N LEU A 370 0.07 5.73 -8.53
CA LEU A 370 -0.12 7.06 -9.12
C LEU A 370 1.21 7.80 -9.31
N LEU A 371 2.22 7.50 -8.50
CA LEU A 371 3.54 8.14 -8.56
C LEU A 371 4.47 7.54 -9.63
N LEU A 372 4.08 6.41 -10.27
CA LEU A 372 4.89 5.75 -11.29
C LEU A 372 5.23 6.65 -12.50
N PRO A 373 4.26 7.38 -13.10
CA PRO A 373 4.59 8.28 -14.20
C PRO A 373 5.63 9.33 -13.79
N LEU A 374 5.50 9.89 -12.58
CA LEU A 374 6.46 10.87 -12.06
C LEU A 374 7.84 10.25 -11.82
N ALA A 375 7.90 9.05 -11.23
CA ALA A 375 9.15 8.32 -11.03
C ALA A 375 9.86 7.99 -12.36
N LEU A 376 9.10 7.63 -13.40
CA LEU A 376 9.60 7.39 -14.76
C LEU A 376 10.20 8.67 -15.36
N HIS A 377 9.50 9.79 -15.29
CA HIS A 377 9.99 11.07 -15.81
C HIS A 377 11.27 11.51 -15.08
N LEU A 378 11.28 11.47 -13.73
CA LEU A 378 12.45 11.82 -12.93
C LEU A 378 13.65 10.88 -13.20
N SER A 379 13.39 9.61 -13.54
CA SER A 379 14.46 8.67 -13.88
C SER A 379 15.21 9.05 -15.15
N ARG A 380 14.55 9.71 -16.09
CA ARG A 380 15.08 10.18 -17.37
C ARG A 380 15.61 11.61 -17.30
N ALA A 381 15.24 12.37 -16.28
CA ALA A 381 15.63 13.75 -16.11
C ALA A 381 17.15 13.93 -15.84
N SER A 382 17.65 15.13 -16.12
CA SER A 382 19.04 15.50 -15.84
C SER A 382 19.37 15.34 -14.34
N PRO A 383 20.62 15.06 -13.99
CA PRO A 383 21.00 14.92 -12.57
C PRO A 383 20.68 16.16 -11.73
N ARG A 384 20.87 17.36 -12.31
CA ARG A 384 20.58 18.64 -11.64
C ARG A 384 19.09 18.81 -11.36
N PHE A 385 18.25 18.60 -12.36
CA PHE A 385 16.79 18.68 -12.21
C PHE A 385 16.27 17.66 -11.21
N ARG A 386 16.77 16.42 -11.28
CA ARG A 386 16.39 15.37 -10.34
C ARG A 386 16.80 15.71 -8.91
N ALA A 387 18.01 16.21 -8.69
CA ALA A 387 18.45 16.66 -7.36
C ALA A 387 17.56 17.78 -6.83
N LEU A 388 17.26 18.80 -7.66
CA LEU A 388 16.35 19.87 -7.29
C LEU A 388 14.94 19.32 -6.91
N ALA A 389 14.35 18.48 -7.74
CA ALA A 389 13.03 17.90 -7.48
C ALA A 389 12.99 17.06 -6.20
N VAL A 390 14.03 16.24 -5.96
CA VAL A 390 14.18 15.42 -4.76
C VAL A 390 14.31 16.31 -3.51
N THR A 391 15.14 17.34 -3.57
CA THR A 391 15.32 18.28 -2.44
C THR A 391 14.03 19.05 -2.15
N THR A 392 13.36 19.57 -3.17
CA THR A 392 12.09 20.29 -3.01
C THR A 392 11.01 19.37 -2.43
N ALA A 393 10.89 18.13 -2.91
CA ALA A 393 9.94 17.17 -2.36
C ALA A 393 10.23 16.81 -0.90
N LEU A 394 11.51 16.63 -0.54
CA LEU A 394 11.94 16.37 0.83
C LEU A 394 11.56 17.52 1.77
N LEU A 395 11.95 18.76 1.41
CA LEU A 395 11.68 19.97 2.22
C LEU A 395 10.17 20.22 2.31
N GLY A 396 9.45 20.10 1.20
CA GLY A 396 8.00 20.23 1.16
C GLY A 396 7.31 19.20 2.05
N SER A 397 7.72 17.92 1.99
CA SER A 397 7.17 16.87 2.85
C SER A 397 7.46 17.14 4.34
N ALA A 398 8.67 17.58 4.67
CA ALA A 398 9.04 17.91 6.05
C ALA A 398 8.20 19.08 6.58
N TYR A 399 8.04 20.16 5.80
CA TYR A 399 7.20 21.30 6.15
C TYR A 399 5.74 20.89 6.35
N TRP A 400 5.14 20.19 5.38
CA TRP A 400 3.75 19.76 5.46
C TRP A 400 3.52 18.79 6.60
N SER A 401 4.48 17.93 6.92
CA SER A 401 4.43 17.03 8.07
C SER A 401 4.27 17.79 9.38
N ALA A 402 5.05 18.85 9.57
CA ALA A 402 4.99 19.69 10.77
C ALA A 402 3.71 20.56 10.77
N TYR A 403 3.38 21.19 9.63
CA TYR A 403 2.18 22.02 9.50
C TYR A 403 0.90 21.23 9.83
N MET A 404 0.75 20.06 9.25
CA MET A 404 -0.40 19.16 9.45
C MET A 404 -0.56 18.73 10.91
N ALA A 405 0.56 18.54 11.61
CA ALA A 405 0.58 18.05 12.98
C ALA A 405 0.38 19.13 14.04
N LEU A 406 0.82 20.37 13.76
CA LEU A 406 0.92 21.44 14.76
C LEU A 406 0.04 22.64 14.45
N VAL A 407 -0.26 22.93 13.19
CA VAL A 407 -1.02 24.12 12.78
C VAL A 407 -2.44 23.76 12.38
N TRP A 408 -2.63 22.65 11.66
CA TRP A 408 -3.95 22.18 11.28
C TRP A 408 -4.72 21.65 12.49
N PRO A 409 -5.94 22.17 12.80
CA PRO A 409 -6.63 21.84 14.04
C PRO A 409 -7.32 20.46 14.04
N SER A 410 -7.63 19.93 12.87
CA SER A 410 -8.40 18.69 12.73
C SER A 410 -7.51 17.49 12.41
N ALA A 411 -8.11 16.28 12.32
CA ALA A 411 -7.38 15.09 11.87
C ALA A 411 -6.81 15.31 10.46
N PRO A 412 -5.56 14.93 10.21
CA PRO A 412 -4.95 15.12 8.89
C PRO A 412 -5.56 14.22 7.80
#